data_390733495a7ffdfaa06a766ae58b03e8
#
_entry.id   390733495a7ffdfaa06a766ae58b03e8
#
_cell.length_a   1.000
_cell.length_b   1.000
_cell.length_c   1.000
_cell.angle_alpha   90.00
_cell.angle_beta   90.00
_cell.angle_gamma   90.00
#
_symmetry.space_group_name_H-M   'P 1'
#
loop_
_entity.id
_entity.type
_entity.pdbx_description
1 polymer ?
#
loop_
_entity_poly.entity_id
_entity_poly.type
_entity_poly.pdbx_seq_one_letter_code
_entity_poly.pdbx_strand_id
1 'polypeptide(L)'
;TTLPTKAVGPTGQDWPVWSGNGDGNLFSPEKGIAASFDPGKFKKGTEEVDLSTTTNVKWVAKLGSQAYGNTTVSNGKVYVGTNNESPRDERHIGDRGIVYCLDEKTGELEWQLVVPKLGAGKVSDWEYLGICSSPAVEGNRVYVVANRSEILCLDTEGLKNGNQGFQGEATFMVDKGKEPLEPTEKDADIIWRFDLREELGVFPHNIASSSVLILGDLLFCTTSNGQDWSHLNIPAPQAPCV
;
A
#
# COMPACT_ATOMS: atom_id res chain seq x y z
N THR A 1 -19.36 27.84 -0.91
CA THR A 1 -18.77 26.74 -1.67
C THR A 1 -19.38 25.47 -1.13
N THR A 2 -20.38 24.92 -1.83
CA THR A 2 -20.95 23.61 -1.50
C THR A 2 -19.90 22.56 -1.85
N LEU A 3 -19.50 21.77 -0.86
CA LEU A 3 -18.66 20.60 -1.10
C LEU A 3 -19.36 19.66 -2.10
N PRO A 4 -18.65 19.08 -3.05
CA PRO A 4 -19.24 18.12 -3.98
C PRO A 4 -19.84 16.95 -3.18
N THR A 5 -21.14 16.79 -3.27
CA THR A 5 -21.86 15.69 -2.66
C THR A 5 -21.77 14.48 -3.57
N LYS A 6 -21.17 13.44 -3.05
CA LYS A 6 -21.17 12.04 -3.47
C LYS A 6 -19.86 11.53 -4.03
N ALA A 7 -19.06 10.95 -3.13
CA ALA A 7 -18.32 9.76 -3.53
C ALA A 7 -19.34 8.72 -4.08
N VAL A 8 -19.12 8.20 -5.27
CA VAL A 8 -19.89 7.06 -5.77
C VAL A 8 -19.54 5.91 -4.84
N GLY A 9 -20.47 5.54 -3.96
CA GLY A 9 -20.28 4.43 -3.05
C GLY A 9 -20.08 3.12 -3.82
N PRO A 10 -19.38 2.16 -3.23
CA PRO A 10 -19.13 0.87 -3.86
C PRO A 10 -20.44 0.20 -4.27
N THR A 11 -20.41 -0.52 -5.36
CA THR A 11 -21.54 -1.30 -5.91
C THR A 11 -21.76 -2.60 -5.11
N GLY A 12 -21.78 -2.52 -3.77
CA GLY A 12 -22.16 -3.63 -2.90
C GLY A 12 -21.13 -4.74 -2.67
N GLN A 13 -20.00 -4.77 -3.39
CA GLN A 13 -18.97 -5.80 -3.26
C GLN A 13 -17.56 -5.21 -3.07
N ASP A 14 -17.33 -3.97 -3.46
CA ASP A 14 -16.02 -3.33 -3.36
C ASP A 14 -15.83 -2.63 -1.99
N TRP A 15 -14.57 -2.62 -1.53
CA TRP A 15 -14.10 -1.88 -0.35
C TRP A 15 -12.87 -1.05 -0.74
N PRO A 16 -13.04 -0.01 -1.60
CA PRO A 16 -11.94 0.63 -2.31
C PRO A 16 -11.06 1.55 -1.47
N VAL A 17 -11.48 1.93 -0.26
CA VAL A 17 -10.72 2.81 0.64
C VAL A 17 -10.74 2.27 2.07
N TRP A 18 -9.92 2.82 2.95
CA TRP A 18 -9.81 2.39 4.36
C TRP A 18 -11.17 2.25 5.08
N SER A 19 -12.09 3.16 4.83
CA SER A 19 -13.44 3.16 5.43
C SER A 19 -14.52 2.51 4.56
N GLY A 20 -14.15 1.82 3.51
CA GLY A 20 -15.05 1.16 2.57
C GLY A 20 -15.53 2.07 1.46
N ASN A 21 -16.46 2.96 1.73
CA ASN A 21 -17.06 3.85 0.72
C ASN A 21 -16.57 5.32 0.79
N GLY A 22 -15.62 5.60 1.68
CA GLY A 22 -15.10 6.96 1.87
C GLY A 22 -15.96 7.88 2.74
N ASP A 23 -17.14 7.42 3.22
CA ASP A 23 -17.99 8.19 4.14
C ASP A 23 -17.60 8.03 5.61
N GLY A 24 -16.64 7.18 5.92
CA GLY A 24 -16.12 6.94 7.26
C GLY A 24 -16.98 6.02 8.13
N ASN A 25 -18.08 5.47 7.62
CA ASN A 25 -19.02 4.67 8.42
C ASN A 25 -18.56 3.25 8.72
N LEU A 26 -17.57 2.73 7.99
CA LEU A 26 -17.11 1.32 8.11
C LEU A 26 -18.25 0.30 7.98
N PHE A 27 -19.30 0.67 7.25
CA PHE A 27 -20.47 -0.16 7.04
C PHE A 27 -20.44 -0.81 5.66
N SER A 28 -20.60 -2.13 5.62
CA SER A 28 -20.78 -2.88 4.38
C SER A 28 -22.26 -3.28 4.24
N PRO A 29 -22.90 -3.05 3.09
CA PRO A 29 -24.26 -3.53 2.81
C PRO A 29 -24.30 -5.03 2.45
N GLU A 30 -23.15 -5.70 2.44
CA GLU A 30 -23.02 -7.11 2.09
C GLU A 30 -23.89 -8.01 2.98
N LYS A 31 -24.46 -9.04 2.37
CA LYS A 31 -25.29 -10.04 3.04
C LYS A 31 -24.66 -11.42 2.89
N GLY A 32 -24.99 -12.30 3.84
CA GLY A 32 -24.47 -13.67 3.80
C GLY A 32 -23.01 -13.79 4.18
N ILE A 33 -22.46 -12.79 4.87
CA ILE A 33 -21.10 -12.84 5.41
C ILE A 33 -21.02 -14.05 6.38
N ALA A 34 -19.96 -14.84 6.24
CA ALA A 34 -19.71 -15.97 7.12
C ALA A 34 -19.59 -15.49 8.57
N ALA A 35 -20.42 -16.04 9.48
CA ALA A 35 -20.40 -15.68 10.89
C ALA A 35 -19.16 -16.22 11.62
N SER A 36 -18.46 -17.18 11.03
CA SER A 36 -17.24 -17.80 11.56
C SER A 36 -16.37 -18.31 10.42
N PHE A 37 -15.07 -18.41 10.66
CA PHE A 37 -14.14 -19.08 9.75
C PHE A 37 -13.12 -19.89 10.57
N ASP A 38 -12.53 -20.91 9.97
CA ASP A 38 -11.38 -21.62 10.52
C ASP A 38 -10.20 -21.39 9.58
N PRO A 39 -9.11 -20.78 10.05
CA PRO A 39 -7.91 -20.54 9.24
C PRO A 39 -7.19 -21.83 8.84
N GLY A 40 -7.55 -22.96 9.46
CA GLY A 40 -6.94 -24.25 9.19
C GLY A 40 -5.58 -24.44 9.85
N LYS A 41 -4.81 -25.38 9.29
CA LYS A 41 -3.49 -25.78 9.79
C LYS A 41 -2.44 -25.58 8.69
N PHE A 42 -1.21 -25.41 9.08
CA PHE A 42 -0.10 -25.46 8.13
C PHE A 42 0.15 -26.90 7.67
N LYS A 43 0.53 -27.07 6.42
CA LYS A 43 1.09 -28.33 5.91
C LYS A 43 2.34 -28.66 6.73
N LYS A 44 2.53 -29.94 7.04
CA LYS A 44 3.62 -30.41 7.91
C LYS A 44 4.99 -29.94 7.42
N GLY A 45 5.70 -29.20 8.26
CA GLY A 45 7.05 -28.69 7.99
C GLY A 45 7.12 -27.50 7.03
N THR A 46 6.00 -26.81 6.80
CA THR A 46 5.93 -25.61 5.96
C THR A 46 5.16 -24.50 6.67
N GLU A 47 5.18 -23.29 6.08
CA GLU A 47 4.31 -22.17 6.45
C GLU A 47 3.13 -22.03 5.48
N GLU A 48 2.86 -23.03 4.66
CA GLU A 48 1.75 -23.05 3.72
C GLU A 48 0.49 -23.60 4.41
N VAL A 49 -0.62 -22.87 4.32
CA VAL A 49 -1.90 -23.29 4.87
C VAL A 49 -2.47 -24.45 4.05
N ASP A 50 -2.87 -25.52 4.73
CA ASP A 50 -3.63 -26.61 4.11
C ASP A 50 -5.10 -26.20 4.01
N LEU A 51 -5.50 -25.74 2.84
CA LEU A 51 -6.87 -25.29 2.57
C LEU A 51 -7.93 -26.37 2.81
N SER A 52 -7.58 -27.67 2.79
CA SER A 52 -8.51 -28.75 3.10
C SER A 52 -8.93 -28.78 4.58
N THR A 53 -8.19 -28.10 5.44
CA THR A 53 -8.46 -27.98 6.89
C THR A 53 -9.17 -26.68 7.27
N THR A 54 -9.43 -25.80 6.30
CA THR A 54 -10.06 -24.49 6.53
C THR A 54 -11.59 -24.58 6.42
N THR A 55 -12.27 -23.59 6.98
CA THR A 55 -13.71 -23.39 6.79
C THR A 55 -13.99 -21.93 6.44
N ASN A 56 -14.78 -21.71 5.40
CA ASN A 56 -15.11 -20.36 4.90
C ASN A 56 -13.88 -19.53 4.52
N VAL A 57 -12.80 -20.16 4.07
CA VAL A 57 -11.59 -19.53 3.53
C VAL A 57 -11.52 -19.84 2.04
N LYS A 58 -11.46 -18.81 1.20
CA LYS A 58 -11.41 -18.95 -0.26
C LYS A 58 -9.98 -19.22 -0.73
N TRP A 59 -9.04 -18.45 -0.24
CA TRP A 59 -7.60 -18.57 -0.48
C TRP A 59 -6.80 -17.90 0.64
N VAL A 60 -5.53 -18.18 0.71
CA VAL A 60 -4.57 -17.55 1.60
C VAL A 60 -3.38 -17.08 0.78
N ALA A 61 -3.02 -15.81 0.92
CA ALA A 61 -1.81 -15.26 0.32
C ALA A 61 -0.78 -14.91 1.40
N LYS A 62 0.44 -15.40 1.24
CA LYS A 62 1.54 -15.04 2.14
C LYS A 62 1.96 -13.59 1.86
N LEU A 63 2.03 -12.77 2.90
CA LEU A 63 2.59 -11.43 2.89
C LEU A 63 4.01 -11.44 3.48
N GLY A 64 4.59 -10.27 3.70
CA GLY A 64 5.74 -10.14 4.60
C GLY A 64 5.36 -10.44 6.06
N SER A 65 6.25 -10.14 6.99
CA SER A 65 6.01 -10.42 8.42
C SER A 65 5.02 -9.45 9.06
N GLN A 66 4.79 -8.28 8.44
CA GLN A 66 3.92 -7.24 8.99
C GLN A 66 3.07 -6.58 7.89
N ALA A 67 1.81 -6.30 8.22
CA ALA A 67 0.87 -5.55 7.40
C ALA A 67 -0.03 -4.73 8.34
N TYR A 68 0.18 -3.42 8.38
CA TYR A 68 -0.54 -2.50 9.27
C TYR A 68 -1.72 -1.81 8.58
N GLY A 69 -1.62 -1.56 7.28
CA GLY A 69 -2.69 -0.99 6.49
C GLY A 69 -3.84 -1.98 6.31
N ASN A 70 -5.06 -1.46 6.22
CA ASN A 70 -6.20 -2.28 5.86
C ASN A 70 -6.12 -2.68 4.38
N THR A 71 -6.51 -3.90 4.11
CA THR A 71 -6.70 -4.39 2.75
C THR A 71 -7.88 -3.66 2.09
N THR A 72 -7.71 -3.29 0.82
CA THR A 72 -8.78 -2.71 0.01
C THR A 72 -9.10 -3.62 -1.17
N VAL A 73 -10.34 -3.60 -1.60
CA VAL A 73 -10.84 -4.48 -2.67
C VAL A 73 -11.58 -3.63 -3.68
N SER A 74 -11.22 -3.71 -4.93
CA SER A 74 -11.93 -3.00 -6.00
C SER A 74 -11.71 -3.67 -7.35
N ASN A 75 -12.81 -3.78 -8.11
CA ASN A 75 -12.79 -4.28 -9.48
C ASN A 75 -12.11 -5.65 -9.64
N GLY A 76 -12.36 -6.58 -8.71
CA GLY A 76 -11.80 -7.93 -8.73
C GLY A 76 -10.34 -8.02 -8.33
N LYS A 77 -9.80 -7.00 -7.69
CA LYS A 77 -8.41 -6.94 -7.20
C LYS A 77 -8.37 -6.61 -5.70
N VAL A 78 -7.36 -7.13 -5.03
CA VAL A 78 -7.10 -6.93 -3.61
C VAL A 78 -5.76 -6.24 -3.45
N TYR A 79 -5.74 -5.12 -2.75
CA TYR A 79 -4.52 -4.33 -2.53
C TYR A 79 -4.15 -4.32 -1.06
N VAL A 80 -2.88 -4.57 -0.75
CA VAL A 80 -2.40 -4.63 0.63
C VAL A 80 -0.95 -4.18 0.75
N GLY A 81 -0.68 -3.31 1.74
CA GLY A 81 0.67 -2.90 2.12
C GLY A 81 1.32 -3.90 3.08
N THR A 82 2.61 -4.15 2.90
CA THR A 82 3.41 -5.05 3.75
C THR A 82 4.91 -4.74 3.61
N ASN A 83 5.78 -5.55 4.23
CA ASN A 83 7.21 -5.52 4.04
C ASN A 83 7.70 -6.67 3.13
N ASN A 84 9.02 -6.73 2.88
CA ASN A 84 9.65 -7.69 1.98
C ASN A 84 10.29 -8.89 2.70
N GLU A 85 9.84 -9.30 3.89
CA GLU A 85 10.42 -10.47 4.58
C GLU A 85 10.04 -11.82 3.96
N SER A 86 9.10 -11.82 3.02
CA SER A 86 8.79 -13.00 2.19
C SER A 86 8.72 -12.55 0.73
N PRO A 87 9.86 -12.28 0.10
CA PRO A 87 9.89 -11.69 -1.24
C PRO A 87 9.26 -12.63 -2.26
N ARG A 88 8.41 -12.08 -3.13
CA ARG A 88 7.85 -12.80 -4.28
C ARG A 88 8.71 -12.65 -5.53
N ASP A 89 9.66 -11.74 -5.49
CA ASP A 89 10.64 -11.49 -6.54
C ASP A 89 12.04 -11.47 -5.91
N GLU A 90 12.85 -12.45 -6.24
CA GLU A 90 14.21 -12.63 -5.71
C GLU A 90 15.17 -11.50 -6.10
N ARG A 91 14.81 -10.66 -7.06
CA ARG A 91 15.59 -9.47 -7.44
C ARG A 91 15.56 -8.40 -6.33
N HIS A 92 14.55 -8.42 -5.47
CA HIS A 92 14.36 -7.47 -4.37
C HIS A 92 14.75 -8.11 -3.04
N ILE A 93 15.99 -7.88 -2.61
CA ILE A 93 16.53 -8.43 -1.37
C ILE A 93 16.48 -7.37 -0.25
N GLY A 94 16.22 -7.83 0.98
CA GLY A 94 16.27 -7.03 2.19
C GLY A 94 14.99 -6.27 2.47
N ASP A 95 15.07 -5.35 3.43
CA ASP A 95 13.92 -4.59 3.91
C ASP A 95 13.43 -3.59 2.86
N ARG A 96 12.17 -3.72 2.48
CA ARG A 96 11.46 -2.89 1.49
C ARG A 96 10.02 -2.67 1.94
N GLY A 97 9.44 -1.57 1.51
CA GLY A 97 8.00 -1.41 1.50
C GLY A 97 7.40 -2.07 0.26
N ILE A 98 6.32 -2.81 0.44
CA ILE A 98 5.64 -3.53 -0.64
C ILE A 98 4.16 -3.17 -0.64
N VAL A 99 3.59 -2.97 -1.83
CA VAL A 99 2.15 -3.11 -2.05
C VAL A 99 1.95 -4.28 -3.00
N TYR A 100 1.15 -5.25 -2.60
CA TYR A 100 0.68 -6.29 -3.50
C TYR A 100 -0.68 -5.94 -4.08
N CYS A 101 -0.85 -6.16 -5.38
CA CYS A 101 -2.12 -6.31 -6.05
C CYS A 101 -2.33 -7.79 -6.33
N LEU A 102 -3.40 -8.35 -5.79
CA LEU A 102 -3.74 -9.77 -5.93
C LEU A 102 -5.08 -9.90 -6.65
N ASP A 103 -5.24 -10.96 -7.43
CA ASP A 103 -6.54 -11.34 -7.99
C ASP A 103 -7.51 -11.72 -6.86
N GLU A 104 -8.70 -11.13 -6.82
CA GLU A 104 -9.68 -11.36 -5.75
C GLU A 104 -10.21 -12.79 -5.72
N LYS A 105 -10.22 -13.49 -6.86
CA LYS A 105 -10.78 -14.86 -6.95
C LYS A 105 -9.79 -15.91 -6.49
N THR A 106 -8.49 -15.70 -6.80
CA THR A 106 -7.44 -16.71 -6.65
C THR A 106 -6.42 -16.38 -5.57
N GLY A 107 -6.23 -15.09 -5.24
CA GLY A 107 -5.15 -14.61 -4.37
C GLY A 107 -3.79 -14.58 -5.06
N GLU A 108 -3.72 -14.83 -6.36
CA GLU A 108 -2.48 -14.79 -7.13
C GLU A 108 -1.98 -13.36 -7.34
N LEU A 109 -0.67 -13.21 -7.43
CA LEU A 109 -0.03 -11.91 -7.66
C LEU A 109 -0.32 -11.40 -9.07
N GLU A 110 -0.98 -10.24 -9.15
CA GLU A 110 -1.12 -9.48 -10.38
C GLU A 110 0.14 -8.62 -10.63
N TRP A 111 0.46 -7.76 -9.67
CA TRP A 111 1.67 -6.95 -9.66
C TRP A 111 2.06 -6.53 -8.23
N GLN A 112 3.27 -6.02 -8.07
CA GLN A 112 3.77 -5.45 -6.83
C GLN A 112 4.43 -4.09 -7.04
N LEU A 113 4.25 -3.19 -6.07
CA LEU A 113 5.09 -2.01 -5.91
C LEU A 113 6.20 -2.34 -4.92
N VAL A 114 7.43 -2.00 -5.25
CA VAL A 114 8.59 -2.16 -4.36
C VAL A 114 9.20 -0.80 -4.08
N VAL A 115 9.30 -0.45 -2.80
CA VAL A 115 9.84 0.83 -2.34
C VAL A 115 11.02 0.59 -1.41
N PRO A 116 12.24 0.96 -1.80
CA PRO A 116 13.41 0.87 -0.92
C PRO A 116 13.22 1.69 0.36
N LYS A 117 13.98 1.37 1.37
CA LYS A 117 13.99 2.13 2.63
C LYS A 117 14.61 3.51 2.42
N LEU A 118 14.17 4.46 3.25
CA LEU A 118 14.71 5.82 3.27
C LEU A 118 16.19 5.87 3.71
N GLY A 119 16.65 4.84 4.44
CA GLY A 119 18.01 4.79 4.95
C GLY A 119 18.27 5.71 6.13
N ALA A 120 17.24 6.31 6.71
CA ALA A 120 17.31 7.24 7.82
C ALA A 120 17.11 6.58 9.20
N GLY A 121 17.12 5.25 9.26
CA GLY A 121 16.99 4.45 10.48
C GLY A 121 15.61 4.53 11.14
N LYS A 122 15.50 3.97 12.33
CA LYS A 122 14.24 3.77 13.07
C LYS A 122 13.42 5.03 13.32
N VAL A 123 14.06 6.18 13.41
CA VAL A 123 13.36 7.43 13.70
C VAL A 123 12.53 7.93 12.52
N SER A 124 12.89 7.57 11.28
CA SER A 124 12.24 8.13 10.09
C SER A 124 11.66 7.08 9.14
N ASP A 125 12.18 5.85 9.17
CA ASP A 125 11.67 4.74 8.37
C ASP A 125 12.03 3.42 9.09
N TRP A 126 11.21 3.05 10.07
CA TRP A 126 11.47 1.92 10.95
C TRP A 126 11.61 0.62 10.17
N GLU A 127 12.58 -0.18 10.59
CA GLU A 127 12.94 -1.45 9.95
C GLU A 127 11.74 -2.41 9.92
N TYR A 128 11.56 -3.08 8.80
CA TYR A 128 10.56 -4.14 8.55
C TYR A 128 9.09 -3.75 8.78
N LEU A 129 8.75 -2.46 8.86
CA LEU A 129 7.34 -2.07 8.89
C LEU A 129 6.70 -2.09 7.49
N GLY A 130 7.49 -1.82 6.46
CA GLY A 130 7.00 -1.81 5.08
C GLY A 130 6.06 -0.63 4.79
N ILE A 131 5.06 -0.84 3.94
CA ILE A 131 4.03 0.16 3.65
C ILE A 131 2.85 -0.04 4.60
N CYS A 132 2.64 0.94 5.49
CA CYS A 132 1.62 0.89 6.54
C CYS A 132 0.32 1.61 6.16
N SER A 133 0.29 2.36 5.06
CA SER A 133 -0.93 3.00 4.57
C SER A 133 -1.87 1.99 3.93
N SER A 134 -3.18 2.23 4.04
CA SER A 134 -4.17 1.49 3.27
C SER A 134 -4.24 2.10 1.86
N PRO A 135 -4.12 1.31 0.79
CA PRO A 135 -4.34 1.80 -0.55
C PRO A 135 -5.76 2.34 -0.72
N ALA A 136 -5.92 3.38 -1.55
CA ALA A 136 -7.23 3.91 -1.93
C ALA A 136 -7.39 3.77 -3.45
N VAL A 137 -8.52 3.26 -3.90
CA VAL A 137 -8.77 2.98 -5.31
C VAL A 137 -9.90 3.84 -5.84
N GLU A 138 -9.68 4.53 -6.94
CA GLU A 138 -10.68 5.27 -7.67
C GLU A 138 -10.52 5.04 -9.18
N GLY A 139 -11.54 4.48 -9.81
CA GLY A 139 -11.49 4.12 -11.22
C GLY A 139 -10.36 3.14 -11.53
N ASN A 140 -9.42 3.56 -12.37
CA ASN A 140 -8.23 2.79 -12.73
C ASN A 140 -6.94 3.28 -12.02
N ARG A 141 -7.09 3.93 -10.87
CA ARG A 141 -5.97 4.48 -10.09
C ARG A 141 -5.95 3.94 -8.67
N VAL A 142 -4.74 3.67 -8.18
CA VAL A 142 -4.48 3.28 -6.80
C VAL A 142 -3.58 4.34 -6.18
N TYR A 143 -4.00 4.91 -5.07
CA TYR A 143 -3.23 5.90 -4.33
C TYR A 143 -2.72 5.29 -3.03
N VAL A 144 -1.45 5.53 -2.73
CA VAL A 144 -0.80 4.99 -1.54
C VAL A 144 0.25 5.96 -1.00
N VAL A 145 0.40 6.04 0.32
CA VAL A 145 1.54 6.71 0.94
C VAL A 145 2.61 5.67 1.23
N ALA A 146 3.74 5.79 0.56
CA ALA A 146 4.86 4.88 0.72
C ALA A 146 5.65 5.18 2.01
N ASN A 147 6.43 4.19 2.46
CA ASN A 147 7.27 4.28 3.66
C ASN A 147 8.25 5.47 3.65
N ARG A 148 8.64 5.98 2.48
CA ARG A 148 9.55 7.13 2.32
C ARG A 148 8.84 8.50 2.36
N SER A 149 7.57 8.58 2.79
CA SER A 149 6.75 9.81 2.72
C SER A 149 6.56 10.32 1.30
N GLU A 150 6.21 9.44 0.39
CA GLU A 150 5.82 9.75 -0.98
C GLU A 150 4.36 9.36 -1.18
N ILE A 151 3.57 10.22 -1.79
CA ILE A 151 2.26 9.85 -2.32
C ILE A 151 2.47 9.34 -3.73
N LEU A 152 2.00 8.14 -3.99
CA LEU A 152 2.10 7.49 -5.30
C LEU A 152 0.70 7.27 -5.87
N CYS A 153 0.55 7.56 -7.16
CA CYS A 153 -0.58 7.16 -7.97
C CYS A 153 -0.13 6.05 -8.91
N LEU A 154 -0.78 4.90 -8.83
CA LEU A 154 -0.45 3.72 -9.62
C LEU A 154 -1.60 3.38 -10.58
N ASP A 155 -1.30 2.72 -11.68
CA ASP A 155 -2.31 2.09 -12.53
C ASP A 155 -2.79 0.77 -11.92
N THR A 156 -4.09 0.48 -11.98
CA THR A 156 -4.66 -0.77 -11.44
C THR A 156 -4.19 -2.02 -12.17
N GLU A 157 -3.72 -1.90 -13.43
CA GLU A 157 -3.20 -3.02 -14.22
C GLU A 157 -1.69 -3.23 -14.06
N GLY A 158 -0.99 -2.32 -13.34
CA GLY A 158 0.47 -2.31 -13.32
C GLY A 158 1.03 -2.12 -14.73
N LEU A 159 2.20 -2.66 -15.01
CA LEU A 159 2.85 -2.52 -16.32
C LEU A 159 2.28 -3.42 -17.43
N LYS A 160 1.25 -4.21 -17.17
CA LYS A 160 0.62 -5.10 -18.18
C LYS A 160 0.04 -4.36 -19.38
N ASN A 161 -0.45 -3.12 -19.18
CA ASN A 161 -1.04 -2.29 -20.24
C ASN A 161 -0.07 -1.22 -20.76
N GLY A 162 1.23 -1.34 -20.45
CA GLY A 162 2.31 -0.42 -20.80
C GLY A 162 2.66 0.52 -19.64
N ASN A 163 3.80 1.19 -19.77
CA ASN A 163 4.29 2.16 -18.78
C ASN A 163 3.72 3.54 -19.12
N GLN A 164 2.93 4.10 -18.21
CA GLN A 164 2.25 5.38 -18.35
C GLN A 164 2.76 6.38 -17.30
N GLY A 165 2.87 7.64 -17.66
CA GLY A 165 3.23 8.71 -16.73
C GLY A 165 4.71 8.71 -16.33
N PHE A 166 5.05 8.33 -15.11
CA PHE A 166 6.42 8.26 -14.62
C PHE A 166 7.18 7.13 -15.30
N GLN A 167 8.39 7.41 -15.81
CA GLN A 167 9.18 6.45 -16.60
C GLN A 167 10.46 6.00 -15.85
N GLY A 168 10.43 6.09 -14.52
CA GLY A 168 11.62 5.85 -13.70
C GLY A 168 11.56 4.65 -12.79
N GLU A 169 10.65 3.68 -13.01
CA GLU A 169 10.42 2.51 -12.17
C GLU A 169 11.70 1.71 -11.95
N ALA A 170 12.48 1.52 -13.01
CA ALA A 170 13.76 0.81 -12.97
C ALA A 170 14.70 1.35 -11.87
N THR A 171 14.75 2.66 -11.70
CA THR A 171 15.57 3.35 -10.69
C THR A 171 14.83 3.48 -9.36
N PHE A 172 13.50 3.62 -9.40
CA PHE A 172 12.67 3.79 -8.21
C PHE A 172 12.69 2.57 -7.28
N MET A 173 12.71 1.37 -7.86
CA MET A 173 12.65 0.09 -7.14
C MET A 173 13.96 -0.31 -6.44
N VAL A 174 15.05 0.38 -6.70
CA VAL A 174 16.39 0.03 -6.17
C VAL A 174 16.87 1.08 -5.17
N ASP A 175 17.82 0.69 -4.32
CA ASP A 175 18.47 1.63 -3.39
C ASP A 175 19.26 2.69 -4.17
N LYS A 176 19.34 3.88 -3.62
CA LYS A 176 20.09 4.99 -4.22
C LYS A 176 21.53 4.57 -4.56
N GLY A 177 21.90 4.76 -5.82
CA GLY A 177 23.23 4.44 -6.34
C GLY A 177 23.44 2.96 -6.72
N LYS A 178 22.39 2.15 -6.71
CA LYS A 178 22.41 0.80 -7.29
C LYS A 178 22.02 0.86 -8.76
N GLU A 179 22.45 -0.16 -9.51
CA GLU A 179 22.08 -0.32 -10.92
C GLU A 179 20.55 -0.43 -11.04
N PRO A 180 19.96 0.25 -12.02
CA PRO A 180 18.53 0.14 -12.32
C PRO A 180 18.13 -1.32 -12.58
N LEU A 181 16.92 -1.67 -12.15
CA LEU A 181 16.35 -2.99 -12.36
C LEU A 181 15.28 -2.93 -13.44
N GLU A 182 15.41 -3.71 -14.50
CA GLU A 182 14.44 -3.72 -15.60
C GLU A 182 13.05 -4.12 -15.09
N PRO A 183 12.02 -3.27 -15.28
CA PRO A 183 10.67 -3.58 -14.85
C PRO A 183 10.04 -4.70 -15.69
N THR A 184 9.11 -5.41 -15.09
CA THR A 184 8.33 -6.49 -15.71
C THR A 184 6.83 -6.21 -15.62
N GLU A 185 6.01 -7.01 -16.28
CA GLU A 185 4.55 -6.96 -16.15
C GLU A 185 4.03 -7.22 -14.72
N LYS A 186 4.89 -7.76 -13.85
CA LYS A 186 4.58 -7.98 -12.43
C LYS A 186 4.97 -6.82 -11.52
N ASP A 187 5.44 -5.73 -12.08
CA ASP A 187 5.76 -4.51 -11.34
C ASP A 187 4.65 -3.46 -11.51
N ALA A 188 4.51 -2.57 -10.53
CA ALA A 188 3.54 -1.49 -10.57
C ALA A 188 3.92 -0.45 -11.63
N ASP A 189 2.93 0.10 -12.31
CA ASP A 189 3.05 1.29 -13.15
C ASP A 189 2.79 2.53 -12.30
N ILE A 190 3.79 3.39 -12.13
CA ILE A 190 3.69 4.64 -11.38
C ILE A 190 3.24 5.74 -12.34
N ILE A 191 2.02 6.21 -12.21
CA ILE A 191 1.50 7.32 -13.04
C ILE A 191 2.15 8.63 -12.64
N TRP A 192 2.24 8.90 -11.32
CA TRP A 192 2.96 10.02 -10.74
C TRP A 192 3.34 9.74 -9.29
N ARG A 193 4.33 10.49 -8.81
CA ARG A 193 4.74 10.51 -7.41
C ARG A 193 4.87 11.94 -6.91
N PHE A 194 4.60 12.14 -5.62
CA PHE A 194 4.80 13.40 -4.93
C PHE A 194 5.61 13.14 -3.65
N ASP A 195 6.85 13.60 -3.62
CA ASP A 195 7.73 13.44 -2.45
C ASP A 195 7.43 14.55 -1.44
N LEU A 196 6.75 14.20 -0.36
CA LEU A 196 6.36 15.15 0.69
C LEU A 196 7.57 15.80 1.37
N ARG A 197 8.73 15.14 1.39
CA ARG A 197 9.94 15.65 2.01
C ARG A 197 10.61 16.72 1.12
N GLU A 198 10.68 16.46 -0.16
CA GLU A 198 11.31 17.38 -1.14
C GLU A 198 10.42 18.59 -1.42
N GLU A 199 9.12 18.37 -1.57
CA GLU A 199 8.16 19.41 -1.96
C GLU A 199 7.67 20.27 -0.79
N LEU A 200 7.47 19.67 0.38
CA LEU A 200 6.84 20.33 1.53
C LEU A 200 7.76 20.46 2.75
N GLY A 201 8.96 19.90 2.71
CA GLY A 201 9.87 19.88 3.85
C GLY A 201 9.37 19.03 5.02
N VAL A 202 8.47 18.08 4.76
CA VAL A 202 7.97 17.14 5.76
C VAL A 202 9.09 16.19 6.19
N PHE A 203 9.10 15.85 7.47
CA PHE A 203 10.05 14.86 8.00
C PHE A 203 9.28 13.75 8.73
N PRO A 204 9.27 12.51 8.23
CA PRO A 204 8.50 11.44 8.84
C PRO A 204 9.07 11.05 10.21
N HIS A 205 8.18 10.62 11.12
CA HIS A 205 8.55 10.03 12.41
C HIS A 205 8.18 8.55 12.42
N ASN A 206 9.14 7.70 12.66
CA ASN A 206 9.11 6.24 12.60
C ASN A 206 8.80 5.73 11.19
N ILE A 207 7.64 6.08 10.64
CA ILE A 207 7.22 5.70 9.28
C ILE A 207 6.08 6.62 8.81
N ALA A 208 5.97 6.79 7.50
CA ALA A 208 4.78 7.37 6.88
C ALA A 208 3.67 6.32 6.80
N SER A 209 2.54 6.57 7.45
CA SER A 209 1.44 5.60 7.59
C SER A 209 0.06 6.17 7.28
N SER A 210 -0.02 7.44 6.84
CA SER A 210 -1.29 8.06 6.46
C SER A 210 -1.92 7.31 5.30
N SER A 211 -3.22 7.03 5.39
CA SER A 211 -4.01 6.62 4.23
C SER A 211 -4.60 7.85 3.56
N VAL A 212 -4.69 7.85 2.25
CA VAL A 212 -5.23 8.99 1.50
C VAL A 212 -6.75 9.03 1.57
N LEU A 213 -7.32 10.25 1.62
CA LEU A 213 -8.73 10.51 1.40
C LEU A 213 -8.89 11.24 0.07
N ILE A 214 -9.74 10.71 -0.80
CA ILE A 214 -10.08 11.31 -2.09
C ILE A 214 -11.44 11.98 -1.95
N LEU A 215 -11.53 13.28 -2.32
CA LEU A 215 -12.76 14.03 -2.31
C LEU A 215 -12.84 14.93 -3.54
N GLY A 216 -13.60 14.53 -4.54
CA GLY A 216 -13.63 15.19 -5.85
C GLY A 216 -12.25 15.19 -6.48
N ASP A 217 -11.76 16.36 -6.87
CA ASP A 217 -10.43 16.52 -7.50
C ASP A 217 -9.29 16.71 -6.48
N LEU A 218 -9.56 16.50 -5.19
CA LEU A 218 -8.59 16.72 -4.12
C LEU A 218 -8.22 15.40 -3.45
N LEU A 219 -6.93 15.28 -3.12
CA LEU A 219 -6.38 14.20 -2.33
C LEU A 219 -5.83 14.78 -1.03
N PHE A 220 -6.28 14.22 0.09
CA PHE A 220 -5.84 14.62 1.43
C PHE A 220 -4.95 13.54 2.04
N CYS A 221 -3.87 13.97 2.65
CA CYS A 221 -2.92 13.11 3.35
C CYS A 221 -2.42 13.83 4.59
N THR A 222 -2.38 13.15 5.72
CA THR A 222 -1.73 13.68 6.92
C THR A 222 -0.23 13.46 6.85
N THR A 223 0.52 14.39 7.39
CA THR A 223 1.98 14.38 7.39
C THR A 223 2.53 14.47 8.81
N SER A 224 3.83 14.59 8.97
CA SER A 224 4.51 14.75 10.25
C SER A 224 5.59 15.84 10.15
N ASN A 225 5.76 16.59 11.25
CA ASN A 225 6.89 17.50 11.40
C ASN A 225 8.19 16.77 11.80
N GLY A 226 8.09 15.46 11.97
CA GLY A 226 9.22 14.59 12.32
C GLY A 226 9.65 14.67 13.76
N GLN A 227 10.71 13.92 14.04
CA GLN A 227 11.41 13.93 15.31
C GLN A 227 12.88 13.56 15.08
N ASP A 228 13.79 14.17 15.80
CA ASP A 228 15.20 13.84 15.70
C ASP A 228 15.55 12.55 16.48
N TRP A 229 16.78 12.08 16.32
CA TRP A 229 17.27 10.89 17.00
C TRP A 229 17.24 10.97 18.54
N SER A 230 17.28 12.17 19.09
CA SER A 230 17.19 12.37 20.55
C SER A 230 15.75 12.32 21.06
N HIS A 231 14.76 12.40 20.17
CA HIS A 231 13.35 12.55 20.46
C HIS A 231 13.01 13.82 21.26
N LEU A 232 13.85 14.85 21.13
CA LEU A 232 13.70 16.12 21.83
C LEU A 232 13.33 17.26 20.89
N ASN A 233 13.78 17.22 19.63
CA ASN A 233 13.57 18.29 18.68
C ASN A 233 12.65 17.85 17.54
N ILE A 234 11.92 18.83 17.00
CA ILE A 234 11.09 18.66 15.81
C ILE A 234 11.83 19.24 14.61
N PRO A 235 12.34 18.41 13.68
CA PRO A 235 13.17 18.87 12.56
C PRO A 235 12.47 19.81 11.60
N ALA A 236 11.16 19.65 11.40
CA ALA A 236 10.36 20.40 10.43
C ALA A 236 9.15 21.10 11.08
N PRO A 237 9.36 22.03 12.06
CA PRO A 237 8.24 22.58 12.84
C PRO A 237 7.27 23.44 12.04
N GLN A 238 7.66 23.88 10.83
CA GLN A 238 6.84 24.69 9.93
C GLN A 238 6.27 23.89 8.76
N ALA A 239 6.56 22.59 8.66
CA ALA A 239 6.01 21.76 7.59
C ALA A 239 4.50 21.58 7.78
N PRO A 240 3.71 21.47 6.69
CA PRO A 240 2.27 21.27 6.79
C PRO A 240 1.95 19.92 7.43
N CYS A 241 0.83 19.84 8.14
CA CYS A 241 0.33 18.61 8.74
C CYS A 241 -0.73 17.89 7.88
N VAL A 242 -1.30 18.59 6.91
CA VAL A 242 -2.28 18.09 5.93
C VAL A 242 -2.07 18.82 4.61
#